data_954f92796c59d6a62e47c14187618c33
#
_entry.id   954f92796c59d6a62e47c14187618c33
#
_cell.length_a   1.000
_cell.length_b   1.000
_cell.length_c   1.000
_cell.angle_alpha   90.00
_cell.angle_beta   90.00
_cell.angle_gamma   90.00
#
_symmetry.space_group_name_H-M   'P 1'
#
loop_
_entity.id
_entity.type
_entity.pdbx_description
1 polymer ?
#
loop_
_entity_poly.entity_id
_entity_poly.type
_entity_poly.pdbx_seq_one_letter_code
_entity_poly.pdbx_strand_id
1 'polypeptide(L)'
;VKIAQVTFRFDAPGGVETCVREVGRRCVARGDPVRVYASDLYDEGRWERRTDWAPVVDGMPVERFRLRRYPVPGVSMPSMIGLIDALASSDADVIHAHSHRYGHVLQSALVAWERQVPLVVSTHYHPADASENALRRGLLRVQDVGFGASAYRVARALVVETRLEARLVGEFAPADRIHIIPPGIDLSLWGKTSARSIDDLPSGYFLFVGRIAPNKGLPLLVDALARLPPSERRPLLLMGSDWGERATVEARARERGVADIVRFLGHVNDADHYRAIVRGASVFVLPSEWEAFGLVLLESMAAGVPIVATAVGGVPEVLDGGRAGCLVPYGDAERLADGLREAFVGSEDTRRRTVVASERVRAYDWNVVTDRHRALYRSVLD
;
A
#
# COMPACT_ATOMS: atom_id res chain seq x y z
N VAL A 1 -16.04 5.61 -20.69
CA VAL A 1 -14.64 5.92 -20.95
C VAL A 1 -13.86 4.61 -21.07
N LYS A 2 -13.12 4.42 -22.17
CA LYS A 2 -12.23 3.27 -22.36
C LYS A 2 -10.88 3.57 -21.70
N ILE A 3 -10.46 2.72 -20.76
CA ILE A 3 -9.32 2.96 -19.90
C ILE A 3 -8.22 1.93 -20.17
N ALA A 4 -7.01 2.39 -20.49
CA ALA A 4 -5.80 1.56 -20.51
C ALA A 4 -5.08 1.70 -19.17
N GLN A 5 -5.17 0.69 -18.31
CA GLN A 5 -4.41 0.61 -17.06
C GLN A 5 -3.03 0.01 -17.34
N VAL A 6 -1.97 0.76 -17.01
CA VAL A 6 -0.58 0.33 -17.24
C VAL A 6 0.12 0.20 -15.89
N THR A 7 0.54 -1.00 -15.54
CA THR A 7 1.14 -1.27 -14.23
C THR A 7 2.34 -2.23 -14.37
N PHE A 8 3.28 -2.15 -13.43
CA PHE A 8 4.46 -3.03 -13.46
C PHE A 8 4.08 -4.50 -13.28
N ARG A 9 3.24 -4.80 -12.28
CA ARG A 9 2.69 -6.14 -12.03
C ARG A 9 1.18 -6.07 -11.94
N PHE A 10 0.52 -7.17 -12.22
CA PHE A 10 -0.92 -7.32 -12.05
C PHE A 10 -1.26 -8.77 -11.74
N ASP A 11 -2.33 -8.98 -10.97
CA ASP A 11 -2.73 -10.29 -10.44
C ASP A 11 -1.61 -10.94 -9.60
N ALA A 12 -0.93 -10.10 -8.83
CA ALA A 12 0.14 -10.44 -7.91
C ALA A 12 -0.11 -9.74 -6.56
N PRO A 13 0.44 -10.21 -5.45
CA PRO A 13 0.29 -9.54 -4.16
C PRO A 13 0.96 -8.16 -4.13
N GLY A 14 0.24 -7.13 -3.69
CA GLY A 14 0.78 -5.78 -3.51
C GLY A 14 -0.31 -4.70 -3.44
N GLY A 15 0.03 -3.55 -2.87
CA GLY A 15 -0.90 -2.44 -2.71
C GLY A 15 -1.30 -1.79 -4.03
N VAL A 16 -0.32 -1.58 -4.93
CA VAL A 16 -0.56 -1.01 -6.26
C VAL A 16 -1.43 -1.95 -7.09
N GLU A 17 -1.11 -3.25 -7.10
CA GLU A 17 -1.86 -4.29 -7.81
C GLU A 17 -3.31 -4.35 -7.34
N THR A 18 -3.53 -4.23 -6.03
CA THR A 18 -4.86 -4.14 -5.43
C THR A 18 -5.61 -2.90 -5.92
N CYS A 19 -4.97 -1.73 -5.94
CA CYS A 19 -5.59 -0.49 -6.44
C CYS A 19 -6.01 -0.61 -7.91
N VAL A 20 -5.11 -1.09 -8.78
CA VAL A 20 -5.41 -1.30 -10.21
C VAL A 20 -6.59 -2.24 -10.39
N ARG A 21 -6.59 -3.38 -9.68
CA ARG A 21 -7.64 -4.39 -9.77
C ARG A 21 -8.99 -3.87 -9.26
N GLU A 22 -9.00 -3.23 -8.09
CA GLU A 22 -10.22 -2.80 -7.44
C GLU A 22 -10.90 -1.63 -8.17
N VAL A 23 -10.12 -0.66 -8.63
CA VAL A 23 -10.64 0.44 -9.47
C VAL A 23 -11.08 -0.10 -10.83
N GLY A 24 -10.27 -0.91 -11.48
CA GLY A 24 -10.54 -1.44 -12.81
C GLY A 24 -11.83 -2.29 -12.86
N ARG A 25 -11.97 -3.28 -11.97
CA ARG A 25 -13.15 -4.15 -11.94
C ARG A 25 -14.45 -3.37 -11.66
N ARG A 26 -14.37 -2.31 -10.84
CA ARG A 26 -15.54 -1.46 -10.56
C ARG A 26 -15.85 -0.51 -11.70
N CYS A 27 -14.86 -0.05 -12.46
CA CYS A 27 -15.09 0.67 -13.71
C CYS A 27 -15.82 -0.23 -14.72
N VAL A 28 -15.36 -1.46 -14.92
CA VAL A 28 -16.04 -2.44 -15.79
C VAL A 28 -17.48 -2.66 -15.34
N ALA A 29 -17.72 -2.89 -14.06
CA ALA A 29 -19.07 -3.08 -13.51
C ALA A 29 -20.00 -1.86 -13.72
N ARG A 30 -19.42 -0.65 -13.94
CA ARG A 30 -20.15 0.59 -14.22
C ARG A 30 -20.20 0.97 -15.71
N GLY A 31 -19.80 0.04 -16.58
CA GLY A 31 -19.86 0.18 -18.05
C GLY A 31 -18.68 0.96 -18.67
N ASP A 32 -17.61 1.20 -17.92
CA ASP A 32 -16.36 1.76 -18.47
C ASP A 32 -15.40 0.59 -18.83
N PRO A 33 -15.13 0.30 -20.12
CA PRO A 33 -14.21 -0.76 -20.49
C PRO A 33 -12.80 -0.49 -19.98
N VAL A 34 -12.17 -1.50 -19.37
CA VAL A 34 -10.80 -1.44 -18.89
C VAL A 34 -9.97 -2.55 -19.51
N ARG A 35 -8.80 -2.21 -20.04
CA ARG A 35 -7.76 -3.15 -20.45
C ARG A 35 -6.51 -2.92 -19.61
N VAL A 36 -5.90 -3.99 -19.14
CA VAL A 36 -4.69 -3.92 -18.32
C VAL A 36 -3.47 -4.33 -19.14
N TYR A 37 -2.43 -3.51 -19.08
CA TYR A 37 -1.11 -3.74 -19.66
C TYR A 37 -0.12 -3.92 -18.54
N ALA A 38 0.43 -5.11 -18.37
CA ALA A 38 1.31 -5.45 -17.26
C ALA A 38 2.51 -6.29 -17.70
N SER A 39 3.55 -6.36 -16.88
CA SER A 39 4.65 -7.29 -17.16
C SER A 39 4.28 -8.73 -16.85
N ASP A 40 5.14 -9.65 -17.29
CA ASP A 40 5.09 -11.08 -16.99
C ASP A 40 5.67 -11.42 -15.59
N LEU A 41 6.00 -10.42 -14.79
CA LEU A 41 6.60 -10.59 -13.47
C LEU A 41 5.54 -10.85 -12.39
N TYR A 42 5.78 -11.89 -11.59
CA TYR A 42 4.93 -12.21 -10.43
C TYR A 42 5.53 -11.69 -9.12
N ASP A 43 6.80 -12.00 -8.86
CA ASP A 43 7.52 -11.54 -7.67
C ASP A 43 8.74 -10.70 -8.08
N GLU A 44 8.77 -9.44 -7.64
CA GLU A 44 9.85 -8.51 -7.95
C GLU A 44 11.12 -8.81 -7.15
N GLY A 45 10.98 -9.23 -5.89
CA GLY A 45 12.11 -9.53 -5.02
C GLY A 45 12.91 -10.74 -5.50
N ARG A 46 12.22 -11.78 -5.94
CA ARG A 46 12.80 -13.00 -6.50
C ARG A 46 12.99 -12.94 -8.02
N TRP A 47 12.48 -11.92 -8.66
CA TRP A 47 12.41 -11.79 -10.11
C TRP A 47 11.72 -12.98 -10.78
N GLU A 48 10.69 -13.47 -10.12
CA GLU A 48 9.91 -14.62 -10.58
C GLU A 48 8.94 -14.20 -11.68
N ARG A 49 8.96 -14.91 -12.82
CA ARG A 49 8.04 -14.72 -13.94
C ARG A 49 7.06 -15.88 -14.00
N ARG A 50 5.87 -15.59 -14.53
CA ARG A 50 4.87 -16.62 -14.87
C ARG A 50 4.52 -16.57 -16.34
N THR A 51 4.06 -17.69 -16.87
CA THR A 51 3.57 -17.84 -18.25
C THR A 51 2.12 -18.30 -18.30
N ASP A 52 1.57 -18.76 -17.19
CA ASP A 52 0.24 -19.33 -17.01
C ASP A 52 -0.79 -18.29 -16.54
N TRP A 53 -0.69 -17.06 -17.05
CA TRP A 53 -1.58 -15.98 -16.67
C TRP A 53 -2.96 -16.09 -17.34
N ALA A 54 -4.01 -15.79 -16.58
CA ALA A 54 -5.33 -15.61 -17.15
C ALA A 54 -5.35 -14.42 -18.13
N PRO A 55 -5.91 -14.59 -19.34
CA PRO A 55 -6.02 -13.51 -20.32
C PRO A 55 -7.07 -12.45 -19.95
N VAL A 56 -7.98 -12.79 -19.04
CA VAL A 56 -9.02 -11.90 -18.50
C VAL A 56 -9.07 -12.08 -16.98
N VAL A 57 -9.02 -10.98 -16.23
CA VAL A 57 -9.14 -10.94 -14.77
C VAL A 57 -10.26 -9.97 -14.40
N ASP A 58 -11.26 -10.42 -13.65
CA ASP A 58 -12.43 -9.61 -13.23
C ASP A 58 -13.10 -8.82 -14.37
N GLY A 59 -13.21 -9.45 -15.55
CA GLY A 59 -13.79 -8.82 -16.75
C GLY A 59 -12.85 -7.87 -17.50
N MET A 60 -11.62 -7.70 -17.05
CA MET A 60 -10.59 -6.88 -17.70
C MET A 60 -9.69 -7.76 -18.57
N PRO A 61 -9.60 -7.56 -19.90
CA PRO A 61 -8.54 -8.15 -20.72
C PRO A 61 -7.16 -7.70 -20.22
N VAL A 62 -6.23 -8.66 -20.13
CA VAL A 62 -4.87 -8.41 -19.63
C VAL A 62 -3.86 -8.79 -20.70
N GLU A 63 -3.02 -7.85 -21.07
CA GLU A 63 -1.90 -8.07 -21.98
C GLU A 63 -0.59 -8.05 -21.21
N ARG A 64 0.27 -9.07 -21.42
CA ARG A 64 1.50 -9.29 -20.67
C ARG A 64 2.75 -9.08 -21.52
N PHE A 65 3.70 -8.35 -20.96
CA PHE A 65 4.92 -7.94 -21.65
C PHE A 65 6.16 -8.47 -20.95
N ARG A 66 7.13 -8.92 -21.74
CA ARG A 66 8.45 -9.25 -21.21
C ARG A 66 9.19 -8.00 -20.78
N LEU A 67 9.91 -8.10 -19.67
CA LEU A 67 10.73 -7.02 -19.16
C LEU A 67 12.14 -7.06 -19.77
N ARG A 68 12.61 -5.89 -20.21
CA ARG A 68 14.01 -5.62 -20.52
C ARG A 68 14.64 -4.85 -19.37
N ARG A 69 15.64 -5.47 -18.73
CA ARG A 69 16.47 -4.78 -17.74
C ARG A 69 17.55 -3.97 -18.43
N TYR A 70 17.74 -2.76 -17.95
CA TYR A 70 18.93 -1.98 -18.27
C TYR A 70 19.87 -2.07 -17.07
N PRO A 71 21.10 -2.60 -17.23
CA PRO A 71 22.04 -2.72 -16.13
C PRO A 71 22.68 -1.36 -15.82
N VAL A 72 21.94 -0.47 -15.20
CA VAL A 72 22.48 0.76 -14.62
C VAL A 72 22.64 0.51 -13.11
N PRO A 73 23.87 0.51 -12.58
CA PRO A 73 24.08 0.29 -11.16
C PRO A 73 23.28 1.29 -10.32
N GLY A 74 22.47 0.77 -9.38
CA GLY A 74 21.65 1.57 -8.46
C GLY A 74 20.34 2.15 -9.03
N VAL A 75 20.07 2.01 -10.33
CA VAL A 75 18.86 2.48 -10.99
C VAL A 75 18.32 1.37 -11.89
N SER A 76 17.30 0.66 -11.47
CA SER A 76 16.61 -0.30 -12.32
C SER A 76 15.36 0.37 -12.89
N MET A 77 15.35 0.59 -14.20
CA MET A 77 14.16 1.06 -14.94
C MET A 77 13.78 0.02 -15.99
N PRO A 78 13.22 -1.12 -15.59
CA PRO A 78 12.83 -2.13 -16.56
C PRO A 78 11.74 -1.56 -17.47
N SER A 79 11.90 -1.75 -18.79
CA SER A 79 10.88 -1.41 -19.79
C SER A 79 10.13 -2.67 -20.23
N MET A 80 8.89 -2.49 -20.65
CA MET A 80 8.04 -3.55 -21.21
C MET A 80 8.23 -3.58 -22.74
N ILE A 81 8.72 -4.71 -23.26
CA ILE A 81 8.97 -4.88 -24.70
C ILE A 81 7.64 -4.98 -25.45
N GLY A 82 7.39 -4.09 -26.41
CA GLY A 82 6.15 -4.04 -27.19
C GLY A 82 5.02 -3.21 -26.58
N LEU A 83 5.18 -2.67 -25.36
CA LEU A 83 4.15 -1.85 -24.72
C LEU A 83 3.78 -0.60 -25.54
N ILE A 84 4.76 0.07 -26.14
CA ILE A 84 4.53 1.27 -26.97
C ILE A 84 3.60 0.93 -28.14
N ASP A 85 3.89 -0.15 -28.88
CA ASP A 85 3.09 -0.56 -30.03
C ASP A 85 1.68 -0.97 -29.63
N ALA A 86 1.56 -1.70 -28.52
CA ALA A 86 0.27 -2.14 -28.00
C ALA A 86 -0.61 -0.96 -27.55
N LEU A 87 -0.04 0.01 -26.81
CA LEU A 87 -0.75 1.23 -26.43
C LEU A 87 -1.06 2.13 -27.63
N ALA A 88 -0.13 2.26 -28.58
CA ALA A 88 -0.34 3.04 -29.79
C ALA A 88 -1.47 2.47 -30.66
N SER A 89 -1.68 1.18 -30.66
CA SER A 89 -2.75 0.48 -31.37
C SER A 89 -4.07 0.38 -30.58
N SER A 90 -4.07 0.79 -29.31
CA SER A 90 -5.26 0.71 -28.46
C SER A 90 -6.31 1.75 -28.85
N ASP A 91 -7.57 1.50 -28.51
CA ASP A 91 -8.70 2.42 -28.65
C ASP A 91 -9.03 3.13 -27.33
N ALA A 92 -8.06 3.23 -26.43
CA ALA A 92 -8.23 3.85 -25.12
C ALA A 92 -8.48 5.36 -25.22
N ASP A 93 -9.47 5.85 -24.49
CA ASP A 93 -9.75 7.28 -24.33
C ASP A 93 -8.79 7.91 -23.29
N VAL A 94 -8.35 7.12 -22.29
CA VAL A 94 -7.42 7.54 -21.21
C VAL A 94 -6.40 6.45 -20.95
N ILE A 95 -5.13 6.83 -20.83
CA ILE A 95 -4.07 5.96 -20.32
C ILE A 95 -3.85 6.30 -18.86
N HIS A 96 -3.93 5.28 -17.97
CA HIS A 96 -3.63 5.43 -16.56
C HIS A 96 -2.42 4.56 -16.18
N ALA A 97 -1.27 5.18 -15.97
CA ALA A 97 -0.04 4.51 -15.58
C ALA A 97 0.15 4.57 -14.06
N HIS A 98 0.69 3.49 -13.49
CA HIS A 98 0.91 3.36 -12.05
C HIS A 98 2.38 3.24 -11.71
N SER A 99 2.74 3.79 -10.55
CA SER A 99 4.07 3.83 -9.95
C SER A 99 4.98 4.95 -10.46
N HIS A 100 5.97 5.27 -9.64
CA HIS A 100 7.04 6.20 -9.92
C HIS A 100 8.34 5.44 -10.23
N ARG A 101 9.25 6.02 -11.00
CA ARG A 101 10.57 5.46 -11.36
C ARG A 101 10.54 4.17 -12.19
N TYR A 102 9.43 3.83 -12.85
CA TYR A 102 9.35 2.65 -13.72
C TYR A 102 9.27 3.03 -15.20
N GLY A 103 9.94 2.24 -16.05
CA GLY A 103 10.06 2.50 -17.50
C GLY A 103 8.71 2.55 -18.23
N HIS A 104 7.72 1.76 -17.79
CA HIS A 104 6.40 1.75 -18.41
C HIS A 104 5.64 3.10 -18.25
N VAL A 105 5.95 3.90 -17.23
CA VAL A 105 5.36 5.23 -17.07
C VAL A 105 5.87 6.17 -18.16
N LEU A 106 7.18 6.12 -18.48
CA LEU A 106 7.76 6.88 -19.58
C LEU A 106 7.24 6.40 -20.94
N GLN A 107 7.12 5.08 -21.14
CA GLN A 107 6.56 4.50 -22.36
C GLN A 107 5.10 4.97 -22.56
N SER A 108 4.30 4.99 -21.48
CA SER A 108 2.93 5.52 -21.50
C SER A 108 2.89 7.02 -21.80
N ALA A 109 3.81 7.81 -21.24
CA ALA A 109 3.90 9.24 -21.50
C ALA A 109 4.27 9.54 -22.96
N LEU A 110 5.16 8.75 -23.56
CA LEU A 110 5.52 8.89 -24.97
C LEU A 110 4.31 8.66 -25.88
N VAL A 111 3.57 7.56 -25.68
CA VAL A 111 2.38 7.25 -26.47
C VAL A 111 1.27 8.28 -26.24
N ALA A 112 1.04 8.70 -25.00
CA ALA A 112 0.07 9.72 -24.66
C ALA A 112 0.35 11.06 -25.38
N TRP A 113 1.63 11.46 -25.40
CA TRP A 113 2.08 12.66 -26.11
C TRP A 113 1.91 12.54 -27.64
N GLU A 114 2.33 11.42 -28.22
CA GLU A 114 2.26 11.19 -29.67
C GLU A 114 0.81 11.11 -30.16
N ARG A 115 -0.04 10.38 -29.45
CA ARG A 115 -1.44 10.16 -29.83
C ARG A 115 -2.39 11.23 -29.30
N GLN A 116 -1.91 12.18 -28.51
CA GLN A 116 -2.73 13.21 -27.84
C GLN A 116 -3.86 12.60 -26.98
N VAL A 117 -3.62 11.39 -26.39
CA VAL A 117 -4.52 10.75 -25.44
C VAL A 117 -4.16 11.21 -24.04
N PRO A 118 -5.12 11.62 -23.19
CA PRO A 118 -4.85 12.00 -21.81
C PRO A 118 -4.13 10.92 -21.02
N LEU A 119 -3.06 11.31 -20.31
CA LEU A 119 -2.34 10.47 -19.38
C LEU A 119 -2.70 10.86 -17.95
N VAL A 120 -3.10 9.88 -17.16
CA VAL A 120 -3.19 9.95 -15.70
C VAL A 120 -2.05 9.11 -15.11
N VAL A 121 -1.39 9.58 -14.05
CA VAL A 121 -0.34 8.81 -13.37
C VAL A 121 -0.66 8.74 -11.89
N SER A 122 -0.86 7.51 -11.37
CA SER A 122 -0.85 7.26 -9.93
C SER A 122 0.60 7.07 -9.50
N THR A 123 1.10 7.99 -8.68
CA THR A 123 2.54 8.10 -8.41
C THR A 123 3.06 7.02 -7.48
N HIS A 124 2.29 6.65 -6.44
CA HIS A 124 2.75 5.74 -5.38
C HIS A 124 4.18 6.05 -4.94
N TYR A 125 4.44 7.33 -4.70
CA TYR A 125 5.79 7.85 -4.51
C TYR A 125 6.35 7.49 -3.14
N HIS A 126 7.55 6.94 -3.16
CA HIS A 126 8.37 6.76 -1.97
C HIS A 126 9.62 7.64 -2.10
N PRO A 127 9.87 8.55 -1.16
CA PRO A 127 11.12 9.29 -1.15
C PRO A 127 12.30 8.32 -1.00
N ALA A 128 13.49 8.76 -1.39
CA ALA A 128 14.71 8.00 -1.12
C ALA A 128 14.87 7.82 0.39
N ASP A 129 15.10 6.59 0.82
CA ASP A 129 15.23 6.27 2.23
C ASP A 129 16.44 6.99 2.84
N ALA A 130 16.27 7.51 4.05
CA ALA A 130 17.35 8.16 4.80
C ALA A 130 18.50 7.18 5.14
N SER A 131 18.20 5.88 5.22
CA SER A 131 19.19 4.81 5.42
C SER A 131 20.07 4.54 4.20
N GLU A 132 19.68 4.99 3.00
CA GLU A 132 20.47 4.81 1.79
C GLU A 132 21.73 5.71 1.80
N ASN A 133 22.80 5.23 1.15
CA ASN A 133 24.01 6.05 1.02
C ASN A 133 23.76 7.29 0.17
N ALA A 134 24.56 8.35 0.40
CA ALA A 134 24.38 9.65 -0.24
C ALA A 134 24.41 9.58 -1.78
N LEU A 135 25.23 8.68 -2.36
CA LEU A 135 25.32 8.50 -3.80
C LEU A 135 24.02 7.97 -4.37
N ARG A 136 23.44 6.94 -3.75
CA ARG A 136 22.15 6.35 -4.18
C ARG A 136 21.01 7.35 -4.04
N ARG A 137 20.96 8.11 -2.93
CA ARG A 137 19.98 9.20 -2.78
C ARG A 137 20.10 10.23 -3.89
N GLY A 138 21.34 10.63 -4.23
CA GLY A 138 21.60 11.55 -5.33
C GLY A 138 21.12 11.02 -6.69
N LEU A 139 21.40 9.74 -6.99
CA LEU A 139 20.94 9.08 -8.21
C LEU A 139 19.41 8.99 -8.30
N LEU A 140 18.74 8.64 -7.19
CA LEU A 140 17.29 8.59 -7.12
C LEU A 140 16.67 9.98 -7.32
N ARG A 141 17.27 11.04 -6.76
CA ARG A 141 16.80 12.41 -6.97
C ARG A 141 16.97 12.88 -8.43
N VAL A 142 18.08 12.51 -9.07
CA VAL A 142 18.26 12.74 -10.51
C VAL A 142 17.21 12.01 -11.33
N GLN A 143 16.87 10.79 -10.94
CA GLN A 143 15.81 10.01 -11.58
C GLN A 143 14.42 10.66 -11.38
N ASP A 144 14.11 11.18 -10.19
CA ASP A 144 12.85 11.86 -9.90
C ASP A 144 12.69 13.12 -10.76
N VAL A 145 13.71 14.00 -10.75
CA VAL A 145 13.67 15.27 -11.46
C VAL A 145 13.83 15.08 -12.97
N GLY A 146 14.60 14.10 -13.41
CA GLY A 146 14.84 13.84 -14.84
C GLY A 146 13.68 13.04 -15.48
N PHE A 147 13.53 11.81 -15.11
CA PHE A 147 12.58 10.89 -15.75
C PHE A 147 11.15 11.03 -15.22
N GLY A 148 11.00 11.12 -13.89
CA GLY A 148 9.69 11.30 -13.26
C GLY A 148 9.03 12.60 -13.72
N ALA A 149 9.74 13.72 -13.61
CA ALA A 149 9.23 15.02 -14.04
C ALA A 149 8.88 15.06 -15.54
N SER A 150 9.59 14.32 -16.39
CA SER A 150 9.27 14.28 -17.84
C SER A 150 7.92 13.65 -18.10
N ALA A 151 7.62 12.50 -17.48
CA ALA A 151 6.30 11.87 -17.60
C ALA A 151 5.20 12.73 -16.99
N TYR A 152 5.47 13.39 -15.84
CA TYR A 152 4.49 14.21 -15.14
C TYR A 152 4.15 15.51 -15.88
N ARG A 153 5.07 16.07 -16.67
CA ARG A 153 4.76 17.21 -17.56
C ARG A 153 3.80 16.84 -18.69
N VAL A 154 3.84 15.59 -19.16
CA VAL A 154 2.91 15.07 -20.17
C VAL A 154 1.55 14.74 -19.55
N ALA A 155 1.55 14.24 -18.31
CA ALA A 155 0.32 13.83 -17.62
C ALA A 155 -0.67 15.00 -17.47
N ARG A 156 -1.94 14.74 -17.78
CA ARG A 156 -3.05 15.67 -17.52
C ARG A 156 -3.42 15.70 -16.05
N ALA A 157 -3.23 14.58 -15.34
CA ALA A 157 -3.48 14.46 -13.92
C ALA A 157 -2.49 13.51 -13.23
N LEU A 158 -2.15 13.84 -11.99
CA LEU A 158 -1.33 13.01 -11.10
C LEU A 158 -2.18 12.63 -9.90
N VAL A 159 -2.30 11.35 -9.64
CA VAL A 159 -3.01 10.82 -8.47
C VAL A 159 -1.99 10.48 -7.39
N VAL A 160 -2.19 11.04 -6.22
CA VAL A 160 -1.40 10.80 -5.01
C VAL A 160 -2.31 10.31 -3.88
N GLU A 161 -1.76 9.58 -2.93
CA GLU A 161 -2.56 8.94 -1.88
C GLU A 161 -2.82 9.87 -0.68
N THR A 162 -1.87 10.80 -0.40
CA THR A 162 -1.89 11.66 0.78
C THR A 162 -1.45 13.10 0.46
N ARG A 163 -1.77 14.03 1.35
CA ARG A 163 -1.26 15.42 1.28
C ARG A 163 0.26 15.47 1.43
N LEU A 164 0.84 14.53 2.18
CA LEU A 164 2.28 14.43 2.28
C LEU A 164 2.89 14.08 0.92
N GLU A 165 2.34 13.06 0.24
CA GLU A 165 2.78 12.68 -1.10
C GLU A 165 2.58 13.84 -2.10
N ALA A 166 1.45 14.56 -2.01
CA ALA A 166 1.19 15.74 -2.84
C ALA A 166 2.29 16.80 -2.69
N ARG A 167 2.75 17.06 -1.47
CA ARG A 167 3.86 18.00 -1.23
C ARG A 167 5.18 17.50 -1.82
N LEU A 168 5.50 16.23 -1.60
CA LEU A 168 6.75 15.62 -2.10
C LEU A 168 6.80 15.57 -3.64
N VAL A 169 5.71 15.18 -4.28
CA VAL A 169 5.58 15.13 -5.74
C VAL A 169 5.55 16.55 -6.32
N GLY A 170 4.93 17.50 -5.63
CA GLY A 170 4.87 18.91 -6.03
C GLY A 170 6.23 19.62 -6.12
N GLU A 171 7.30 19.05 -5.55
CA GLU A 171 8.67 19.58 -5.72
C GLU A 171 9.19 19.45 -7.18
N PHE A 172 8.63 18.53 -7.97
CA PHE A 172 9.07 18.24 -9.33
C PHE A 172 7.95 18.00 -10.36
N ALA A 173 6.71 18.25 -9.96
CA ALA A 173 5.52 18.10 -10.80
C ALA A 173 4.62 19.35 -10.77
N PRO A 174 3.80 19.60 -11.81
CA PRO A 174 2.82 20.68 -11.81
C PRO A 174 1.78 20.50 -10.70
N ALA A 175 1.73 21.44 -9.76
CA ALA A 175 0.87 21.33 -8.57
C ALA A 175 -0.63 21.37 -8.90
N ASP A 176 -1.02 22.07 -9.95
CA ASP A 176 -2.39 22.19 -10.47
C ASP A 176 -2.95 20.88 -11.05
N ARG A 177 -2.08 19.90 -11.31
CA ARG A 177 -2.45 18.57 -11.82
C ARG A 177 -2.48 17.49 -10.75
N ILE A 178 -2.19 17.82 -9.48
CA ILE A 178 -2.13 16.86 -8.39
C ILE A 178 -3.51 16.68 -7.76
N HIS A 179 -4.03 15.45 -7.80
CA HIS A 179 -5.31 15.05 -7.22
C HIS A 179 -5.09 14.03 -6.12
N ILE A 180 -5.61 14.29 -4.91
CA ILE A 180 -5.49 13.37 -3.79
C ILE A 180 -6.65 12.37 -3.87
N ILE A 181 -6.36 11.13 -4.29
CA ILE A 181 -7.30 10.02 -4.31
C ILE A 181 -6.63 8.84 -3.60
N PRO A 182 -6.94 8.63 -2.32
CA PRO A 182 -6.35 7.54 -1.55
C PRO A 182 -6.82 6.17 -2.05
N PRO A 183 -6.09 5.10 -1.75
CA PRO A 183 -6.56 3.74 -1.96
C PRO A 183 -7.77 3.43 -1.07
N GLY A 184 -8.45 2.33 -1.35
CA GLY A 184 -9.69 1.98 -0.69
C GLY A 184 -9.68 0.63 0.02
N ILE A 185 -10.85 0.30 0.54
CA ILE A 185 -11.17 -0.98 1.17
C ILE A 185 -12.57 -1.43 0.74
N ASP A 186 -12.81 -2.73 0.64
CA ASP A 186 -14.15 -3.28 0.38
C ASP A 186 -14.90 -3.50 1.70
N LEU A 187 -15.66 -2.50 2.12
CA LEU A 187 -16.39 -2.54 3.39
C LEU A 187 -17.44 -3.68 3.43
N SER A 188 -17.95 -4.13 2.28
CA SER A 188 -18.91 -5.23 2.23
C SER A 188 -18.32 -6.56 2.70
N LEU A 189 -17.01 -6.72 2.59
CA LEU A 189 -16.27 -7.90 3.07
C LEU A 189 -15.98 -7.82 4.57
N TRP A 190 -15.87 -6.61 5.10
CA TRP A 190 -15.56 -6.38 6.53
C TRP A 190 -16.82 -6.34 7.40
N GLY A 191 -18.00 -6.07 6.84
CA GLY A 191 -19.28 -6.10 7.54
C GLY A 191 -19.82 -7.52 7.81
N LYS A 192 -19.27 -8.56 7.16
CA LYS A 192 -19.71 -9.95 7.31
C LYS A 192 -19.01 -10.62 8.47
N THR A 193 -19.75 -11.35 9.31
CA THR A 193 -19.16 -12.23 10.32
C THR A 193 -18.42 -13.36 9.60
N SER A 194 -17.15 -13.57 9.93
CA SER A 194 -16.39 -14.71 9.41
C SER A 194 -16.93 -16.00 10.02
N ALA A 195 -17.16 -17.02 9.19
CA ALA A 195 -17.46 -18.37 9.65
C ALA A 195 -16.19 -19.15 10.09
N ARG A 196 -15.00 -18.58 9.84
CA ARG A 196 -13.73 -19.21 10.22
C ARG A 196 -13.46 -19.01 11.70
N SER A 197 -13.18 -20.12 12.36
CA SER A 197 -12.70 -20.13 13.73
C SER A 197 -11.25 -19.62 13.82
N ILE A 198 -10.93 -18.98 14.93
CA ILE A 198 -9.59 -18.60 15.37
C ILE A 198 -9.28 -19.22 16.74
N ASP A 199 -9.94 -20.34 17.08
CA ASP A 199 -9.84 -20.98 18.41
C ASP A 199 -8.43 -21.50 18.72
N ASP A 200 -7.58 -21.69 17.69
CA ASP A 200 -6.16 -22.02 17.81
C ASP A 200 -5.26 -20.82 18.13
N LEU A 201 -5.83 -19.61 18.09
CA LEU A 201 -5.10 -18.38 18.45
C LEU A 201 -5.34 -18.01 19.91
N PRO A 202 -4.35 -17.38 20.56
CA PRO A 202 -4.51 -16.91 21.92
C PRO A 202 -5.57 -15.80 21.98
N SER A 203 -6.32 -15.71 23.08
CA SER A 203 -7.22 -14.58 23.33
C SER A 203 -6.44 -13.33 23.69
N GLY A 204 -6.95 -12.16 23.30
CA GLY A 204 -6.43 -10.88 23.76
C GLY A 204 -5.04 -10.52 23.17
N TYR A 205 -4.79 -10.84 21.91
CA TYR A 205 -3.49 -10.62 21.26
C TYR A 205 -3.35 -9.23 20.64
N PHE A 206 -2.10 -8.79 20.52
CA PHE A 206 -1.68 -7.68 19.66
C PHE A 206 -1.37 -8.23 18.27
N LEU A 207 -1.75 -7.49 17.23
CA LEU A 207 -1.57 -7.93 15.86
C LEU A 207 -0.78 -6.91 15.05
N PHE A 208 0.25 -7.38 14.36
CA PHE A 208 0.88 -6.70 13.24
C PHE A 208 0.54 -7.44 11.95
N VAL A 209 0.25 -6.68 10.90
CA VAL A 209 0.05 -7.19 9.54
C VAL A 209 0.94 -6.45 8.56
N GLY A 210 1.73 -7.18 7.80
CA GLY A 210 2.62 -6.62 6.79
C GLY A 210 3.83 -7.50 6.52
N ARG A 211 4.66 -7.07 5.58
CA ARG A 211 5.94 -7.73 5.32
C ARG A 211 6.81 -7.68 6.58
N ILE A 212 7.44 -8.79 6.92
CA ILE A 212 8.43 -8.84 8.00
C ILE A 212 9.76 -8.31 7.41
N ALA A 213 9.91 -6.99 7.43
CA ALA A 213 10.99 -6.26 6.77
C ALA A 213 11.59 -5.18 7.69
N PRO A 214 12.85 -4.76 7.49
CA PRO A 214 13.53 -3.81 8.38
C PRO A 214 12.76 -2.51 8.63
N ASN A 215 12.17 -1.92 7.58
CA ASN A 215 11.43 -0.67 7.67
C ASN A 215 10.06 -0.78 8.37
N LYS A 216 9.67 -1.96 8.85
CA LYS A 216 8.42 -2.18 9.59
C LYS A 216 8.56 -2.05 11.10
N GLY A 217 9.77 -1.79 11.61
CA GLY A 217 10.00 -1.44 13.01
C GLY A 217 9.64 -2.54 14.02
N LEU A 218 9.68 -3.81 13.60
CA LEU A 218 9.30 -4.93 14.48
C LEU A 218 10.22 -5.09 15.70
N PRO A 219 11.55 -4.84 15.62
CA PRO A 219 12.40 -4.81 16.81
C PRO A 219 11.95 -3.76 17.84
N LEU A 220 11.49 -2.57 17.39
CA LEU A 220 10.92 -1.54 18.26
C LEU A 220 9.66 -2.03 18.97
N LEU A 221 8.80 -2.77 18.26
CA LEU A 221 7.59 -3.37 18.84
C LEU A 221 7.93 -4.43 19.91
N VAL A 222 8.95 -5.24 19.67
CA VAL A 222 9.45 -6.20 20.67
C VAL A 222 9.99 -5.47 21.91
N ASP A 223 10.71 -4.38 21.72
CA ASP A 223 11.19 -3.55 22.84
C ASP A 223 10.03 -2.95 23.64
N ALA A 224 8.98 -2.47 22.96
CA ALA A 224 7.79 -1.96 23.61
C ALA A 224 7.04 -3.06 24.40
N LEU A 225 6.87 -4.25 23.81
CA LEU A 225 6.25 -5.39 24.46
C LEU A 225 6.99 -5.79 25.75
N ALA A 226 8.32 -5.78 25.73
CA ALA A 226 9.16 -6.12 26.87
C ALA A 226 9.06 -5.08 28.01
N ARG A 227 8.74 -3.82 27.71
CA ARG A 227 8.54 -2.74 28.70
C ARG A 227 7.24 -2.87 29.47
N LEU A 228 6.26 -3.58 28.91
CA LEU A 228 5.01 -3.83 29.65
C LEU A 228 5.29 -4.70 30.88
N PRO A 229 4.62 -4.44 32.02
CA PRO A 229 4.63 -5.35 33.16
C PRO A 229 4.25 -6.76 32.71
N PRO A 230 4.83 -7.83 33.27
CA PRO A 230 4.52 -9.20 32.86
C PRO A 230 3.03 -9.54 32.86
N SER A 231 2.25 -8.99 33.78
CA SER A 231 0.80 -9.18 33.87
C SER A 231 0.01 -8.49 32.75
N GLU A 232 0.59 -7.49 32.10
CA GLU A 232 -0.01 -6.71 31.03
C GLU A 232 0.45 -7.15 29.63
N ARG A 233 1.49 -7.98 29.56
CA ARG A 233 1.97 -8.54 28.29
C ARG A 233 0.90 -9.42 27.65
N ARG A 234 0.75 -9.27 26.36
CA ARG A 234 -0.18 -10.08 25.55
C ARG A 234 0.59 -10.75 24.41
N PRO A 235 0.09 -11.89 23.91
CA PRO A 235 0.65 -12.49 22.73
C PRO A 235 0.74 -11.48 21.57
N LEU A 236 1.87 -11.44 20.89
CA LEU A 236 2.10 -10.64 19.70
C LEU A 236 2.09 -11.56 18.48
N LEU A 237 1.11 -11.39 17.61
CA LEU A 237 1.00 -12.11 16.35
C LEU A 237 1.53 -11.26 15.20
N LEU A 238 2.49 -11.81 14.46
CA LEU A 238 3.12 -11.19 13.30
C LEU A 238 2.66 -11.91 12.03
N MET A 239 1.77 -11.28 11.26
CA MET A 239 1.18 -11.87 10.06
C MET A 239 1.75 -11.23 8.80
N GLY A 240 2.38 -12.05 7.95
CA GLY A 240 2.95 -11.64 6.67
C GLY A 240 4.17 -12.45 6.27
N SER A 241 4.62 -12.24 5.03
CA SER A 241 5.81 -12.91 4.49
C SER A 241 7.09 -12.33 5.06
N ASP A 242 8.08 -13.18 5.28
CA ASP A 242 9.41 -12.76 5.69
C ASP A 242 10.19 -12.14 4.52
N TRP A 243 10.73 -10.95 4.77
CA TRP A 243 11.59 -10.18 3.88
C TRP A 243 12.95 -9.92 4.51
N GLY A 244 13.45 -10.91 5.27
CA GLY A 244 14.79 -10.93 5.85
C GLY A 244 14.91 -10.38 7.27
N GLU A 245 13.80 -10.00 7.94
CA GLU A 245 13.84 -9.43 9.29
C GLU A 245 13.45 -10.41 10.40
N ARG A 246 12.88 -11.57 10.05
CA ARG A 246 12.39 -12.54 11.04
C ARG A 246 13.46 -12.93 12.05
N ALA A 247 14.68 -13.29 11.60
CA ALA A 247 15.77 -13.71 12.47
C ALA A 247 16.16 -12.60 13.48
N THR A 248 16.18 -11.33 13.05
CA THR A 248 16.43 -10.16 13.90
C THR A 248 15.37 -10.02 14.98
N VAL A 249 14.09 -10.14 14.60
CA VAL A 249 12.96 -10.05 15.54
C VAL A 249 12.99 -11.19 16.56
N GLU A 250 13.26 -12.43 16.13
CA GLU A 250 13.39 -13.59 17.02
C GLU A 250 14.56 -13.44 18.00
N ALA A 251 15.71 -12.95 17.51
CA ALA A 251 16.87 -12.66 18.36
C ALA A 251 16.54 -11.59 19.39
N ARG A 252 15.87 -10.49 18.97
CA ARG A 252 15.45 -9.42 19.85
C ARG A 252 14.44 -9.88 20.90
N ALA A 253 13.49 -10.74 20.52
CA ALA A 253 12.51 -11.29 21.44
C ALA A 253 13.17 -12.18 22.53
N ARG A 254 14.19 -12.97 22.16
CA ARG A 254 14.98 -13.74 23.13
C ARG A 254 15.78 -12.83 24.08
N GLU A 255 16.47 -11.84 23.53
CA GLU A 255 17.23 -10.84 24.31
C GLU A 255 16.35 -10.14 25.36
N ARG A 256 15.11 -9.83 24.98
CA ARG A 256 14.15 -9.12 25.82
C ARG A 256 13.30 -10.03 26.74
N GLY A 257 13.46 -11.35 26.65
CA GLY A 257 12.72 -12.29 27.48
C GLY A 257 11.22 -12.32 27.18
N VAL A 258 10.83 -12.15 25.91
CA VAL A 258 9.43 -12.18 25.44
C VAL A 258 9.23 -13.14 24.24
N ALA A 259 10.19 -14.02 23.99
CA ALA A 259 10.14 -14.90 22.83
C ALA A 259 8.95 -15.90 22.86
N ASP A 260 8.49 -16.27 24.04
CA ASP A 260 7.38 -17.19 24.29
C ASP A 260 6.01 -16.62 23.86
N ILE A 261 5.91 -15.30 23.79
CA ILE A 261 4.66 -14.58 23.43
C ILE A 261 4.72 -13.95 22.04
N VAL A 262 5.82 -14.05 21.28
CA VAL A 262 5.93 -13.56 19.90
C VAL A 262 5.75 -14.73 18.92
N ARG A 263 4.70 -14.64 18.09
CA ARG A 263 4.33 -15.73 17.17
C ARG A 263 4.24 -15.21 15.73
N PHE A 264 4.94 -15.86 14.80
CA PHE A 264 4.85 -15.59 13.36
C PHE A 264 3.81 -16.49 12.73
N LEU A 265 2.79 -15.90 12.11
CA LEU A 265 1.74 -16.64 11.41
C LEU A 265 2.09 -16.93 9.95
N GLY A 266 3.11 -16.24 9.40
CA GLY A 266 3.40 -16.30 7.98
C GLY A 266 2.35 -15.57 7.14
N HIS A 267 2.34 -15.85 5.83
CA HIS A 267 1.34 -15.30 4.92
C HIS A 267 0.04 -16.11 4.99
N VAL A 268 -1.08 -15.44 5.22
CA VAL A 268 -2.42 -16.05 5.27
C VAL A 268 -3.12 -15.83 3.94
N ASN A 269 -3.30 -16.89 3.15
CA ASN A 269 -3.92 -16.83 1.82
C ASN A 269 -5.45 -16.85 1.87
N ASP A 270 -6.04 -17.50 2.87
CA ASP A 270 -7.49 -17.54 3.07
C ASP A 270 -7.98 -16.17 3.55
N ALA A 271 -8.72 -15.47 2.71
CA ALA A 271 -9.18 -14.11 2.98
C ALA A 271 -10.19 -14.05 4.15
N ASP A 272 -11.00 -15.10 4.37
CA ASP A 272 -11.92 -15.16 5.50
C ASP A 272 -11.16 -15.39 6.81
N HIS A 273 -10.17 -16.27 6.80
CA HIS A 273 -9.30 -16.50 7.96
C HIS A 273 -8.48 -15.24 8.28
N TYR A 274 -7.92 -14.58 7.27
CA TYR A 274 -7.24 -13.29 7.42
C TYR A 274 -8.12 -12.26 8.14
N ARG A 275 -9.36 -12.06 7.67
CA ARG A 275 -10.30 -11.12 8.29
C ARG A 275 -10.70 -11.53 9.70
N ALA A 276 -10.83 -12.84 9.96
CA ALA A 276 -11.10 -13.35 11.30
C ALA A 276 -9.97 -13.02 12.28
N ILE A 277 -8.70 -13.21 11.86
CA ILE A 277 -7.51 -12.86 12.65
C ILE A 277 -7.48 -11.35 12.94
N VAL A 278 -7.73 -10.50 11.94
CA VAL A 278 -7.73 -9.05 12.15
C VAL A 278 -8.83 -8.63 13.13
N ARG A 279 -10.06 -9.14 12.98
CA ARG A 279 -11.18 -8.84 13.89
C ARG A 279 -10.98 -9.33 15.30
N GLY A 280 -10.29 -10.46 15.47
CA GLY A 280 -10.01 -11.06 16.79
C GLY A 280 -8.91 -10.34 17.57
N ALA A 281 -8.19 -9.42 16.94
CA ALA A 281 -7.14 -8.67 17.60
C ALA A 281 -7.71 -7.69 18.64
N SER A 282 -7.08 -7.63 19.81
CA SER A 282 -7.42 -6.62 20.82
C SER A 282 -6.84 -5.26 20.48
N VAL A 283 -5.68 -5.23 19.84
CA VAL A 283 -5.00 -4.01 19.36
C VAL A 283 -4.27 -4.35 18.09
N PHE A 284 -4.47 -3.54 17.06
CA PHE A 284 -3.64 -3.53 15.86
C PHE A 284 -2.48 -2.57 16.05
N VAL A 285 -1.27 -2.98 15.69
CA VAL A 285 -0.07 -2.16 15.85
C VAL A 285 0.72 -2.04 14.55
N LEU A 286 1.05 -0.79 14.16
CA LEU A 286 1.85 -0.48 12.98
C LEU A 286 3.06 0.38 13.38
N PRO A 287 4.20 -0.25 13.77
CA PRO A 287 5.37 0.44 14.30
C PRO A 287 6.37 0.87 13.23
N SER A 288 5.93 1.04 11.99
CA SER A 288 6.75 1.28 10.82
C SER A 288 7.65 2.51 10.95
N GLU A 289 8.85 2.45 10.39
CA GLU A 289 9.75 3.59 10.21
C GLU A 289 9.26 4.54 9.12
N TRP A 290 8.66 3.97 8.08
CA TRP A 290 8.03 4.69 6.99
C TRP A 290 6.81 3.93 6.46
N GLU A 291 5.76 4.68 6.15
CA GLU A 291 4.55 4.15 5.52
C GLU A 291 3.95 5.21 4.59
N ALA A 292 3.75 4.87 3.32
CA ALA A 292 3.17 5.82 2.37
C ALA A 292 1.71 6.13 2.73
N PHE A 293 0.92 5.07 2.99
CA PHE A 293 -0.49 5.18 3.34
C PHE A 293 -0.87 4.21 4.48
N GLY A 294 -0.56 2.91 4.31
CA GLY A 294 -0.89 1.88 5.28
C GLY A 294 -2.30 1.30 5.08
N LEU A 295 -2.52 0.56 3.98
CA LEU A 295 -3.81 -0.10 3.71
C LEU A 295 -4.35 -0.93 4.88
N VAL A 296 -3.45 -1.57 5.64
CA VAL A 296 -3.79 -2.36 6.83
C VAL A 296 -4.44 -1.53 7.95
N LEU A 297 -4.25 -0.20 7.95
CA LEU A 297 -4.97 0.69 8.85
C LEU A 297 -6.46 0.73 8.49
N LEU A 298 -6.79 0.80 7.19
CA LEU A 298 -8.19 0.76 6.76
C LEU A 298 -8.87 -0.55 7.15
N GLU A 299 -8.12 -1.66 7.07
CA GLU A 299 -8.61 -2.99 7.47
C GLU A 299 -8.93 -3.04 8.96
N SER A 300 -8.03 -2.49 9.79
CA SER A 300 -8.24 -2.41 11.24
C SER A 300 -9.38 -1.46 11.62
N MET A 301 -9.49 -0.31 10.92
CA MET A 301 -10.61 0.62 11.08
C MET A 301 -11.95 -0.05 10.72
N ALA A 302 -12.00 -0.79 9.61
CA ALA A 302 -13.20 -1.52 9.17
C ALA A 302 -13.55 -2.69 10.09
N ALA A 303 -12.55 -3.30 10.72
CA ALA A 303 -12.72 -4.35 11.71
C ALA A 303 -13.17 -3.82 13.09
N GLY A 304 -13.10 -2.50 13.31
CA GLY A 304 -13.40 -1.89 14.61
C GLY A 304 -12.35 -2.20 15.70
N VAL A 305 -11.10 -2.48 15.28
CA VAL A 305 -10.00 -2.82 16.18
C VAL A 305 -9.24 -1.55 16.56
N PRO A 306 -8.95 -1.32 17.86
CA PRO A 306 -8.11 -0.22 18.30
C PRO A 306 -6.74 -0.21 17.62
N ILE A 307 -6.27 0.96 17.21
CA ILE A 307 -5.03 1.11 16.44
C ILE A 307 -4.00 1.89 17.25
N VAL A 308 -2.77 1.36 17.29
CA VAL A 308 -1.56 2.07 17.73
C VAL A 308 -0.56 2.09 16.58
N ALA A 309 -0.11 3.26 16.16
CA ALA A 309 0.79 3.39 15.03
C ALA A 309 1.83 4.48 15.23
N THR A 310 2.97 4.35 14.56
CA THR A 310 3.98 5.40 14.52
C THR A 310 3.53 6.56 13.63
N ALA A 311 3.82 7.79 14.05
CA ALA A 311 3.46 9.02 13.36
C ALA A 311 4.40 9.31 12.18
N VAL A 312 4.43 8.42 11.18
CA VAL A 312 5.35 8.48 10.04
C VAL A 312 4.58 8.49 8.70
N GLY A 313 5.19 9.10 7.69
CA GLY A 313 4.63 9.09 6.34
C GLY A 313 3.18 9.58 6.27
N GLY A 314 2.31 8.81 5.63
CA GLY A 314 0.88 9.08 5.50
C GLY A 314 0.03 8.67 6.70
N VAL A 315 0.58 7.92 7.66
CA VAL A 315 -0.17 7.40 8.82
C VAL A 315 -0.93 8.47 9.60
N PRO A 316 -0.33 9.66 9.90
CA PRO A 316 -1.06 10.72 10.60
C PRO A 316 -2.29 11.22 9.81
N GLU A 317 -2.23 11.26 8.48
CA GLU A 317 -3.36 11.67 7.65
C GLU A 317 -4.46 10.60 7.65
N VAL A 318 -4.11 9.32 7.52
CA VAL A 318 -5.06 8.20 7.56
C VAL A 318 -5.78 8.16 8.91
N LEU A 319 -5.05 8.31 10.02
CA LEU A 319 -5.58 8.31 11.39
C LEU A 319 -6.07 9.69 11.87
N ASP A 320 -6.26 10.64 10.95
CA ASP A 320 -6.87 11.94 11.25
C ASP A 320 -6.16 12.70 12.39
N GLY A 321 -4.83 12.74 12.33
CA GLY A 321 -3.99 13.39 13.34
C GLY A 321 -4.07 12.75 14.72
N GLY A 322 -4.41 11.46 14.80
CA GLY A 322 -4.56 10.70 16.05
C GLY A 322 -6.00 10.61 16.57
N ARG A 323 -6.98 11.17 15.87
CA ARG A 323 -8.41 11.05 16.25
C ARG A 323 -8.99 9.67 15.96
N ALA A 324 -8.44 8.94 14.97
CA ALA A 324 -8.86 7.61 14.56
C ALA A 324 -7.92 6.48 15.02
N GLY A 325 -6.93 6.77 15.88
CA GLY A 325 -5.97 5.81 16.43
C GLY A 325 -4.92 6.50 17.28
N CYS A 326 -4.21 5.77 18.10
CA CYS A 326 -3.10 6.29 18.88
C CYS A 326 -1.86 6.47 18.01
N LEU A 327 -1.31 7.69 17.95
CA LEU A 327 -0.08 8.00 17.24
C LEU A 327 1.07 8.19 18.23
N VAL A 328 2.19 7.50 17.96
CA VAL A 328 3.40 7.59 18.78
C VAL A 328 4.61 7.96 17.89
N PRO A 329 5.64 8.64 18.41
CA PRO A 329 6.87 8.89 17.65
C PRO A 329 7.57 7.57 17.29
N TYR A 330 8.16 7.48 16.10
CA TYR A 330 9.01 6.35 15.75
C TYR A 330 10.29 6.37 16.60
N GLY A 331 10.77 5.19 17.01
CA GLY A 331 11.95 5.03 17.87
C GLY A 331 11.64 5.09 19.37
N ASP A 332 10.43 5.47 19.78
CA ASP A 332 10.04 5.59 21.19
C ASP A 332 9.27 4.34 21.65
N ALA A 333 10.03 3.34 22.13
CA ALA A 333 9.46 2.08 22.63
C ALA A 333 8.62 2.25 23.90
N GLU A 334 8.87 3.30 24.71
CA GLU A 334 8.11 3.58 25.91
C GLU A 334 6.72 4.10 25.56
N ARG A 335 6.63 5.10 24.69
CA ARG A 335 5.37 5.62 24.16
C ARG A 335 4.55 4.55 23.42
N LEU A 336 5.25 3.66 22.69
CA LEU A 336 4.59 2.54 22.02
C LEU A 336 3.99 1.56 23.04
N ALA A 337 4.71 1.23 24.13
CA ALA A 337 4.21 0.38 25.21
C ALA A 337 3.00 1.02 25.92
N ASP A 338 3.07 2.32 26.23
CA ASP A 338 1.95 3.05 26.83
C ASP A 338 0.71 3.04 25.93
N GLY A 339 0.90 3.28 24.62
CA GLY A 339 -0.18 3.20 23.64
C GLY A 339 -0.82 1.82 23.55
N LEU A 340 -0.01 0.75 23.57
CA LEU A 340 -0.51 -0.64 23.58
C LEU A 340 -1.33 -0.93 24.84
N ARG A 341 -0.84 -0.51 26.01
CA ARG A 341 -1.55 -0.67 27.30
C ARG A 341 -2.88 0.08 27.30
N GLU A 342 -2.87 1.38 26.93
CA GLU A 342 -4.06 2.21 26.86
C GLU A 342 -5.11 1.63 25.91
N ALA A 343 -4.68 1.19 24.73
CA ALA A 343 -5.54 0.60 23.72
C ALA A 343 -6.14 -0.74 24.19
N PHE A 344 -5.35 -1.59 24.85
CA PHE A 344 -5.80 -2.89 25.36
C PHE A 344 -6.82 -2.76 26.51
N VAL A 345 -6.59 -1.85 27.46
CA VAL A 345 -7.54 -1.59 28.56
C VAL A 345 -8.86 -1.02 28.04
N GLY A 346 -8.86 -0.46 26.83
CA GLY A 346 -10.05 0.12 26.22
C GLY A 346 -10.49 1.40 26.95
N SER A 347 -9.55 2.33 27.14
CA SER A 347 -9.82 3.65 27.73
C SER A 347 -10.93 4.37 26.97
N GLU A 348 -11.53 5.40 27.59
CA GLU A 348 -12.55 6.21 26.92
C GLU A 348 -12.01 6.83 25.62
N ASP A 349 -10.76 7.28 25.64
CA ASP A 349 -10.09 7.79 24.45
C ASP A 349 -9.94 6.73 23.35
N THR A 350 -9.58 5.49 23.72
CA THR A 350 -9.50 4.37 22.79
C THR A 350 -10.85 4.09 22.14
N ARG A 351 -11.91 4.01 22.94
CA ARG A 351 -13.28 3.80 22.40
C ARG A 351 -13.69 4.91 21.45
N ARG A 352 -13.45 6.18 21.82
CA ARG A 352 -13.73 7.34 20.96
C ARG A 352 -12.97 7.26 19.65
N ARG A 353 -11.65 6.98 19.68
CA ARG A 353 -10.81 6.82 18.48
C ARG A 353 -11.31 5.70 17.58
N THR A 354 -11.75 4.58 18.14
CA THR A 354 -12.29 3.44 17.38
C THR A 354 -13.61 3.80 16.67
N VAL A 355 -14.48 4.56 17.32
CA VAL A 355 -15.72 5.06 16.69
C VAL A 355 -15.38 6.00 15.53
N VAL A 356 -14.50 6.97 15.72
CA VAL A 356 -14.05 7.88 14.67
C VAL A 356 -13.42 7.10 13.51
N ALA A 357 -12.61 6.07 13.79
CA ALA A 357 -12.01 5.20 12.78
C ALA A 357 -13.08 4.50 11.93
N SER A 358 -14.09 3.91 12.59
CA SER A 358 -15.19 3.19 11.90
C SER A 358 -16.08 4.10 11.05
N GLU A 359 -16.22 5.37 11.42
CA GLU A 359 -16.91 6.38 10.60
C GLU A 359 -16.04 6.82 9.42
N ARG A 360 -14.76 7.12 9.69
CA ARG A 360 -13.82 7.64 8.71
C ARG A 360 -13.54 6.66 7.58
N VAL A 361 -13.45 5.35 7.86
CA VAL A 361 -13.16 4.32 6.87
C VAL A 361 -14.18 4.27 5.74
N ARG A 362 -15.40 4.75 5.94
CA ARG A 362 -16.45 4.82 4.91
C ARG A 362 -16.06 5.69 3.72
N ALA A 363 -15.26 6.74 3.96
CA ALA A 363 -14.74 7.60 2.89
C ALA A 363 -13.72 6.90 1.99
N TYR A 364 -13.20 5.76 2.44
CA TYR A 364 -12.23 4.92 1.73
C TYR A 364 -12.89 3.68 1.10
N ASP A 365 -14.23 3.55 1.07
CA ASP A 365 -14.85 2.46 0.33
C ASP A 365 -14.46 2.50 -1.15
N TRP A 366 -14.10 1.33 -1.72
CA TRP A 366 -13.68 1.27 -3.12
C TRP A 366 -14.71 1.84 -4.10
N ASN A 367 -16.00 1.83 -3.75
CA ASN A 367 -17.01 2.46 -4.60
C ASN A 367 -16.81 3.99 -4.64
N VAL A 368 -16.57 4.62 -3.48
CA VAL A 368 -16.30 6.05 -3.36
C VAL A 368 -14.99 6.41 -4.08
N VAL A 369 -13.94 5.61 -3.86
CA VAL A 369 -12.63 5.81 -4.50
C VAL A 369 -12.73 5.67 -6.03
N THR A 370 -13.45 4.66 -6.51
CA THR A 370 -13.67 4.45 -7.95
C THR A 370 -14.44 5.60 -8.57
N ASP A 371 -15.46 6.12 -7.89
CA ASP A 371 -16.23 7.27 -8.43
C ASP A 371 -15.37 8.53 -8.56
N ARG A 372 -14.40 8.75 -7.65
CA ARG A 372 -13.40 9.83 -7.77
C ARG A 372 -12.49 9.63 -8.98
N HIS A 373 -11.99 8.40 -9.21
CA HIS A 373 -11.21 8.07 -10.42
C HIS A 373 -12.02 8.29 -11.70
N ARG A 374 -13.28 7.83 -11.73
CA ARG A 374 -14.15 8.01 -12.89
C ARG A 374 -14.45 9.48 -13.17
N ALA A 375 -14.65 10.31 -12.14
CA ALA A 375 -14.79 11.74 -12.28
C ALA A 375 -13.52 12.37 -12.88
N LEU A 376 -12.34 11.96 -12.37
CA LEU A 376 -11.06 12.41 -12.90
C LEU A 376 -10.85 11.99 -14.36
N TYR A 377 -11.18 10.74 -14.74
CA TYR A 377 -11.05 10.31 -16.14
C TYR A 377 -11.93 11.13 -17.09
N ARG A 378 -13.12 11.55 -16.66
CA ARG A 378 -13.97 12.42 -17.48
C ARG A 378 -13.40 13.83 -17.58
N SER A 379 -12.93 14.40 -16.47
CA SER A 379 -12.40 15.76 -16.47
C SER A 379 -11.10 15.95 -17.28
N VAL A 380 -10.35 14.90 -17.54
CA VAL A 380 -9.14 14.99 -18.39
C VAL A 380 -9.45 14.83 -19.88
N LEU A 381 -10.68 14.44 -20.24
CA LEU A 381 -11.14 14.36 -21.63
C LEU A 381 -11.68 15.70 -22.15
N ASP A 382 -12.15 16.56 -21.24
CA ASP A 382 -12.57 17.94 -21.53
C ASP A 382 -11.34 18.85 -21.70
#